data_8392e23464f9ec69e893ff9f68a8487f
#
_entry.id   8392e23464f9ec69e893ff9f68a8487f
#
_cell.length_a   1.000
_cell.length_b   1.000
_cell.length_c   1.000
_cell.angle_alpha   90.00
_cell.angle_beta   90.00
_cell.angle_gamma   90.00
#
_symmetry.space_group_name_H-M   'P 1'
#
loop_
_entity.id
_entity.type
_entity.pdbx_description
1 polymer ?
#
loop_
_entity_poly.entity_id
_entity_poly.type
_entity_poly.pdbx_seq_one_letter_code
_entity_poly.pdbx_strand_id
1 'polypeptide(L)'
;MTAALARYHRDRGRRVRVFKTGPDFLDPMILERASGEPLYQLDLWMGGDVHCRQLLYEAAGEADLILIEGVMGLFDGNPCSADLATLFNIPVMAVIDSTAMAQTFGALALGLAGYRSELPFAGVFANRVASQSHYQMLAESIPPELTSFGWLARDADITLPERHLGLLQAIESDNLDERIEKAAAALNGVGDVMPETVNFETRTFSKQSKVSYPLHLKGVRIGVARDQAFAFLYRSNLDILVEMGAEIKFFSPLNDSVLPDVEALYLPGGYPELHLDSLAANELMKADICAHHAAGKAIVAECGGMLYLLDSLTDTEGRNGSMVGLLPGKAEMQARLTNLGLHSVALPEGEFRGHTFHHSRMQCDIEPVAYSESARHHGTPEPIFRQGKLTASYLHFYFPSSPEASACLFL
;
A
#
# COMPACT_ATOMS: atom_id res chain seq x y z
N MET A 1 -5.12 -6.12 -13.92
CA MET A 1 -6.58 -6.28 -14.18
C MET A 1 -7.37 -5.15 -13.55
N THR A 2 -7.30 -4.93 -12.25
CA THR A 2 -8.05 -3.87 -11.54
C THR A 2 -7.81 -2.48 -12.12
N ALA A 3 -6.56 -2.15 -12.48
CA ALA A 3 -6.23 -0.91 -13.19
C ALA A 3 -6.97 -0.76 -14.52
N ALA A 4 -7.05 -1.85 -15.30
CA ALA A 4 -7.80 -1.84 -16.58
C ALA A 4 -9.30 -1.60 -16.36
N LEU A 5 -9.91 -2.26 -15.36
CA LEU A 5 -11.32 -2.05 -15.00
C LEU A 5 -11.57 -0.62 -14.52
N ALA A 6 -10.69 -0.09 -13.66
CA ALA A 6 -10.82 1.27 -13.14
C ALA A 6 -10.79 2.30 -14.29
N ARG A 7 -9.80 2.19 -15.20
CA ARG A 7 -9.69 3.05 -16.39
C ARG A 7 -10.88 2.89 -17.33
N TYR A 8 -11.31 1.66 -17.59
CA TYR A 8 -12.47 1.38 -18.43
C TYR A 8 -13.74 2.09 -17.96
N HIS A 9 -14.02 2.03 -16.67
CA HIS A 9 -15.20 2.68 -16.10
C HIS A 9 -15.04 4.20 -15.99
N ARG A 10 -13.85 4.68 -15.61
CA ARG A 10 -13.54 6.10 -15.58
C ARG A 10 -13.73 6.77 -16.96
N ASP A 11 -13.21 6.16 -18.01
CA ASP A 11 -13.27 6.70 -19.37
C ASP A 11 -14.72 6.71 -19.93
N ARG A 12 -15.65 6.02 -19.26
CA ARG A 12 -17.09 6.05 -19.48
C ARG A 12 -17.85 7.02 -18.58
N GLY A 13 -17.11 7.90 -17.90
CA GLY A 13 -17.66 8.98 -17.08
C GLY A 13 -18.09 8.57 -15.68
N ARG A 14 -17.74 7.35 -15.21
CA ARG A 14 -17.99 6.93 -13.81
C ARG A 14 -16.89 7.45 -12.91
N ARG A 15 -17.24 7.94 -11.74
CA ARG A 15 -16.29 8.17 -10.66
C ARG A 15 -15.97 6.85 -9.98
N VAL A 16 -14.72 6.40 -10.14
CA VAL A 16 -14.27 5.09 -9.66
C VAL A 16 -13.33 5.28 -8.47
N ARG A 17 -13.69 4.73 -7.32
CA ARG A 17 -12.78 4.63 -6.18
C ARG A 17 -12.19 3.23 -6.15
N VAL A 18 -10.88 3.15 -5.88
CA VAL A 18 -10.17 1.88 -5.78
C VAL A 18 -9.57 1.74 -4.40
N PHE A 19 -9.65 0.53 -3.85
CA PHE A 19 -9.01 0.15 -2.60
C PHE A 19 -8.12 -1.06 -2.82
N LYS A 20 -7.09 -1.19 -1.98
CA LYS A 20 -6.23 -2.38 -1.90
C LYS A 20 -6.44 -3.07 -0.56
N THR A 21 -6.61 -4.40 -0.55
CA THR A 21 -6.55 -5.12 0.72
C THR A 21 -5.11 -5.36 1.13
N GLY A 22 -4.83 -5.29 2.43
CA GLY A 22 -3.50 -5.52 2.98
C GLY A 22 -2.49 -4.40 2.71
N PRO A 23 -1.26 -4.57 3.22
CA PRO A 23 -0.18 -3.61 3.07
C PRO A 23 0.47 -3.75 1.69
N ASP A 24 0.38 -2.70 0.88
CA ASP A 24 1.01 -2.61 -0.43
C ASP A 24 1.26 -1.14 -0.77
N PHE A 25 2.37 -0.84 -1.44
CA PHE A 25 2.71 0.53 -1.87
C PHE A 25 2.84 0.67 -3.38
N LEU A 26 3.11 -0.41 -4.11
CA LEU A 26 3.38 -0.36 -5.55
C LEU A 26 2.09 -0.42 -6.38
N ASP A 27 1.23 -1.41 -6.14
CA ASP A 27 -0.07 -1.50 -6.81
C ASP A 27 -0.91 -0.24 -6.57
N PRO A 28 -0.98 0.34 -5.35
CA PRO A 28 -1.66 1.61 -5.09
C PRO A 28 -1.30 2.73 -6.06
N MET A 29 -0.02 2.95 -6.36
CA MET A 29 0.42 4.01 -7.28
C MET A 29 -0.14 3.81 -8.69
N ILE A 30 -0.19 2.56 -9.16
CA ILE A 30 -0.72 2.19 -10.48
C ILE A 30 -2.25 2.35 -10.49
N LEU A 31 -2.91 1.94 -9.42
CA LEU A 31 -4.37 2.00 -9.28
C LEU A 31 -4.87 3.44 -9.14
N GLU A 32 -4.14 4.31 -8.43
CA GLU A 32 -4.40 5.76 -8.40
C GLU A 32 -4.29 6.38 -9.80
N ARG A 33 -3.26 6.01 -10.56
CA ARG A 33 -3.08 6.48 -11.93
C ARG A 33 -4.23 6.02 -12.84
N ALA A 34 -4.71 4.80 -12.65
CA ALA A 34 -5.81 4.24 -13.42
C ALA A 34 -7.15 4.90 -13.11
N SER A 35 -7.50 5.04 -11.85
CA SER A 35 -8.77 5.62 -11.40
C SER A 35 -8.80 7.14 -11.49
N GLY A 36 -7.65 7.80 -11.26
CA GLY A 36 -7.54 9.25 -11.10
C GLY A 36 -7.96 9.75 -9.71
N GLU A 37 -8.21 8.84 -8.77
CA GLU A 37 -8.65 9.12 -7.41
C GLU A 37 -7.66 8.53 -6.39
N PRO A 38 -7.54 9.11 -5.18
CA PRO A 38 -6.68 8.57 -4.12
C PRO A 38 -7.06 7.14 -3.75
N LEU A 39 -6.04 6.32 -3.49
CA LEU A 39 -6.24 4.94 -3.05
C LEU A 39 -5.97 4.80 -1.54
N TYR A 40 -6.75 3.94 -0.89
CA TYR A 40 -6.61 3.60 0.51
C TYR A 40 -6.53 2.08 0.71
N GLN A 41 -5.86 1.68 1.78
CA GLN A 41 -5.80 0.28 2.19
C GLN A 41 -7.03 -0.07 3.03
N LEU A 42 -7.62 -1.22 2.73
CA LEU A 42 -8.61 -1.87 3.59
C LEU A 42 -7.93 -3.06 4.27
N ASP A 43 -7.41 -2.84 5.45
CA ASP A 43 -6.75 -3.87 6.23
C ASP A 43 -7.43 -4.00 7.61
N LEU A 44 -8.08 -5.14 7.82
CA LEU A 44 -8.84 -5.41 9.05
C LEU A 44 -7.94 -5.57 10.28
N TRP A 45 -6.67 -5.96 10.08
CA TRP A 45 -5.73 -6.12 11.19
C TRP A 45 -5.07 -4.79 11.57
N MET A 46 -4.58 -4.01 10.58
CA MET A 46 -3.94 -2.72 10.85
C MET A 46 -4.96 -1.63 11.23
N GLY A 47 -6.01 -1.46 10.43
CA GLY A 47 -6.99 -0.39 10.60
C GLY A 47 -8.22 -0.78 11.40
N GLY A 48 -8.53 -2.08 11.45
CA GLY A 48 -9.76 -2.59 12.06
C GLY A 48 -11.01 -2.38 11.19
N ASP A 49 -12.12 -2.96 11.63
CA ASP A 49 -13.39 -2.91 10.90
C ASP A 49 -14.01 -1.51 10.85
N VAL A 50 -13.89 -0.75 11.92
CA VAL A 50 -14.44 0.62 12.02
C VAL A 50 -13.80 1.55 11.00
N HIS A 51 -12.48 1.54 10.93
CA HIS A 51 -11.74 2.37 9.97
C HIS A 51 -12.01 1.95 8.52
N CYS A 52 -11.98 0.65 8.22
CA CYS A 52 -12.31 0.14 6.89
C CYS A 52 -13.73 0.53 6.47
N ARG A 53 -14.70 0.42 7.39
CA ARG A 53 -16.09 0.82 7.14
C ARG A 53 -16.22 2.30 6.87
N GLN A 54 -15.48 3.16 7.61
CA GLN A 54 -15.47 4.60 7.41
C GLN A 54 -14.99 4.95 6.00
N LEU A 55 -13.87 4.38 5.57
CA LEU A 55 -13.31 4.60 4.24
C LEU A 55 -14.28 4.17 3.12
N LEU A 56 -14.94 3.02 3.28
CA LEU A 56 -15.94 2.54 2.34
C LEU A 56 -17.20 3.43 2.31
N TYR A 57 -17.66 3.89 3.46
CA TYR A 57 -18.81 4.78 3.58
C TYR A 57 -18.55 6.13 2.89
N GLU A 58 -17.39 6.74 3.11
CA GLU A 58 -16.98 7.99 2.46
C GLU A 58 -16.90 7.82 0.93
N ALA A 59 -16.27 6.75 0.48
CA ALA A 59 -16.19 6.44 -0.95
C ALA A 59 -17.57 6.19 -1.58
N ALA A 60 -18.47 5.48 -0.88
CA ALA A 60 -19.82 5.21 -1.37
C ALA A 60 -20.69 6.49 -1.51
N GLY A 61 -20.38 7.54 -0.73
CA GLY A 61 -21.03 8.85 -0.85
C GLY A 61 -20.59 9.65 -2.09
N GLU A 62 -19.49 9.24 -2.75
CA GLU A 62 -18.86 10.01 -3.81
C GLU A 62 -18.73 9.25 -5.13
N ALA A 63 -18.60 7.93 -5.10
CA ALA A 63 -18.28 7.10 -6.25
C ALA A 63 -19.50 6.43 -6.87
N ASP A 64 -19.47 6.27 -8.19
CA ASP A 64 -20.43 5.44 -8.94
C ASP A 64 -20.06 3.95 -8.90
N LEU A 65 -18.76 3.66 -8.69
CA LEU A 65 -18.21 2.30 -8.58
C LEU A 65 -17.05 2.27 -7.61
N ILE A 66 -17.06 1.27 -6.73
CA ILE A 66 -15.94 0.94 -5.85
C ILE A 66 -15.35 -0.40 -6.31
N LEU A 67 -14.04 -0.42 -6.56
CA LEU A 67 -13.27 -1.63 -6.83
C LEU A 67 -12.34 -1.90 -5.66
N ILE A 68 -12.31 -3.13 -5.17
CA ILE A 68 -11.41 -3.55 -4.10
C ILE A 68 -10.51 -4.64 -4.64
N GLU A 69 -9.21 -4.36 -4.73
CA GLU A 69 -8.24 -5.36 -5.16
C GLU A 69 -7.75 -6.18 -3.98
N GLY A 70 -7.98 -7.51 -4.05
CA GLY A 70 -7.47 -8.46 -3.09
C GLY A 70 -5.96 -8.61 -3.17
N VAL A 71 -5.32 -8.91 -2.03
CA VAL A 71 -3.92 -9.32 -1.94
C VAL A 71 -3.85 -10.84 -1.82
N MET A 72 -2.88 -11.47 -2.47
CA MET A 72 -2.70 -12.93 -2.50
C MET A 72 -3.94 -13.67 -3.04
N GLY A 73 -4.13 -14.94 -2.69
CA GLY A 73 -5.37 -15.66 -2.98
C GLY A 73 -6.53 -15.22 -2.09
N LEU A 74 -7.76 -15.43 -2.58
CA LEU A 74 -8.98 -14.97 -1.93
C LEU A 74 -9.09 -15.39 -0.44
N PHE A 75 -8.59 -16.58 -0.12
CA PHE A 75 -8.66 -17.17 1.21
C PHE A 75 -7.32 -17.17 1.95
N ASP A 76 -6.28 -16.56 1.36
CA ASP A 76 -4.94 -16.53 1.94
C ASP A 76 -4.80 -15.34 2.90
N GLY A 77 -4.20 -15.63 4.06
CA GLY A 77 -4.03 -14.63 5.12
C GLY A 77 -5.02 -14.79 6.27
N ASN A 78 -4.81 -14.00 7.33
CA ASN A 78 -5.71 -13.93 8.49
C ASN A 78 -5.58 -12.52 9.12
N PRO A 79 -6.57 -11.63 8.92
CA PRO A 79 -7.73 -11.82 8.03
C PRO A 79 -7.36 -11.86 6.54
N CYS A 80 -8.19 -12.53 5.73
CA CYS A 80 -8.03 -12.62 4.26
C CYS A 80 -9.04 -11.71 3.51
N SER A 81 -8.91 -11.65 2.17
CA SER A 81 -9.83 -10.86 1.33
C SER A 81 -11.29 -11.36 1.43
N ALA A 82 -11.51 -12.67 1.62
CA ALA A 82 -12.84 -13.24 1.83
C ALA A 82 -13.47 -12.79 3.15
N ASP A 83 -12.68 -12.63 4.22
CA ASP A 83 -13.19 -12.13 5.50
C ASP A 83 -13.69 -10.69 5.36
N LEU A 84 -12.97 -9.85 4.65
CA LEU A 84 -13.38 -8.47 4.36
C LEU A 84 -14.66 -8.43 3.51
N ALA A 85 -14.71 -9.24 2.46
CA ALA A 85 -15.89 -9.32 1.58
C ALA A 85 -17.13 -9.78 2.34
N THR A 86 -16.99 -10.78 3.19
CA THR A 86 -18.10 -11.30 4.05
C THR A 86 -18.54 -10.25 5.07
N LEU A 87 -17.59 -9.61 5.76
CA LEU A 87 -17.87 -8.60 6.79
C LEU A 87 -18.70 -7.42 6.26
N PHE A 88 -18.38 -6.96 5.04
CA PHE A 88 -19.04 -5.81 4.41
C PHE A 88 -20.09 -6.20 3.37
N ASN A 89 -20.36 -7.50 3.19
CA ASN A 89 -21.26 -8.04 2.17
C ASN A 89 -20.95 -7.55 0.75
N ILE A 90 -19.65 -7.54 0.39
CA ILE A 90 -19.18 -7.03 -0.91
C ILE A 90 -19.13 -8.18 -1.90
N PRO A 91 -19.78 -8.06 -3.09
CA PRO A 91 -19.75 -9.10 -4.10
C PRO A 91 -18.33 -9.37 -4.60
N VAL A 92 -17.93 -10.65 -4.61
CA VAL A 92 -16.61 -11.09 -5.05
C VAL A 92 -16.64 -11.54 -6.50
N MET A 93 -15.78 -10.92 -7.32
CA MET A 93 -15.45 -11.38 -8.66
C MET A 93 -14.04 -11.99 -8.63
N ALA A 94 -13.95 -13.31 -8.84
CA ALA A 94 -12.64 -13.96 -8.90
C ALA A 94 -12.01 -13.78 -10.30
N VAL A 95 -10.81 -13.20 -10.33
CA VAL A 95 -10.00 -13.09 -11.56
C VAL A 95 -9.11 -14.32 -11.68
N ILE A 96 -9.37 -15.17 -12.66
CA ILE A 96 -8.70 -16.47 -12.81
C ILE A 96 -7.75 -16.42 -14.02
N ASP A 97 -6.47 -16.79 -13.82
CA ASP A 97 -5.51 -17.01 -14.91
C ASP A 97 -5.90 -18.24 -15.71
N SER A 98 -6.32 -18.03 -16.96
CA SER A 98 -6.87 -19.07 -17.83
C SER A 98 -5.82 -19.68 -18.79
N THR A 99 -4.54 -19.34 -18.65
CA THR A 99 -3.48 -19.62 -19.65
C THR A 99 -3.44 -21.08 -20.14
N ALA A 100 -3.75 -22.05 -19.27
CA ALA A 100 -3.70 -23.48 -19.59
C ALA A 100 -5.00 -24.21 -19.19
N MET A 101 -6.14 -23.53 -19.24
CA MET A 101 -7.42 -24.08 -18.79
C MET A 101 -8.41 -24.25 -19.95
N ALA A 102 -9.32 -25.18 -19.80
CA ALA A 102 -10.57 -25.33 -20.54
C ALA A 102 -11.70 -25.52 -19.51
N GLN A 103 -12.34 -26.68 -19.42
CA GLN A 103 -13.45 -26.95 -18.48
C GLN A 103 -13.01 -26.91 -17.01
N THR A 104 -11.73 -27.07 -16.70
CA THR A 104 -11.16 -26.88 -15.34
C THR A 104 -11.43 -25.47 -14.79
N PHE A 105 -11.60 -24.49 -15.65
CA PHE A 105 -11.97 -23.12 -15.28
C PHE A 105 -13.29 -23.09 -14.48
N GLY A 106 -14.34 -23.76 -14.98
CA GLY A 106 -15.61 -23.86 -14.28
C GLY A 106 -15.51 -24.62 -12.95
N ALA A 107 -14.70 -25.68 -12.90
CA ALA A 107 -14.48 -26.43 -11.67
C ALA A 107 -13.77 -25.56 -10.59
N LEU A 108 -12.80 -24.72 -11.00
CA LEU A 108 -12.14 -23.78 -10.11
C LEU A 108 -13.11 -22.69 -9.63
N ALA A 109 -13.92 -22.14 -10.57
CA ALA A 109 -14.94 -21.15 -10.24
C ALA A 109 -15.94 -21.68 -9.19
N LEU A 110 -16.43 -22.91 -9.38
CA LEU A 110 -17.33 -23.57 -8.45
C LEU A 110 -16.66 -23.82 -7.11
N GLY A 111 -15.40 -24.26 -7.11
CA GLY A 111 -14.61 -24.46 -5.89
C GLY A 111 -14.45 -23.18 -5.08
N LEU A 112 -14.12 -22.07 -5.71
CA LEU A 112 -13.99 -20.75 -5.07
C LEU A 112 -15.34 -20.27 -4.49
N ALA A 113 -16.42 -20.42 -5.26
CA ALA A 113 -17.76 -20.01 -4.83
C ALA A 113 -18.29 -20.86 -3.67
N GLY A 114 -17.99 -22.16 -3.66
CA GLY A 114 -18.51 -23.09 -2.66
C GLY A 114 -17.62 -23.28 -1.43
N TYR A 115 -16.40 -22.75 -1.41
CA TYR A 115 -15.46 -23.00 -0.31
C TYR A 115 -15.91 -22.39 1.03
N ARG A 116 -16.59 -21.23 0.98
CA ARG A 116 -17.25 -20.61 2.12
C ARG A 116 -18.65 -20.17 1.72
N SER A 117 -19.65 -20.76 2.35
CA SER A 117 -21.07 -20.54 2.01
C SER A 117 -21.56 -19.12 2.29
N GLU A 118 -20.94 -18.43 3.25
CA GLU A 118 -21.24 -17.05 3.64
C GLU A 118 -20.64 -15.99 2.71
N LEU A 119 -19.72 -16.39 1.81
CA LEU A 119 -19.06 -15.44 0.90
C LEU A 119 -20.04 -14.96 -0.18
N PRO A 120 -20.25 -13.66 -0.37
CA PRO A 120 -21.10 -13.14 -1.44
C PRO A 120 -20.36 -13.24 -2.80
N PHE A 121 -20.19 -14.47 -3.28
CA PHE A 121 -19.48 -14.74 -4.53
C PHE A 121 -20.37 -14.43 -5.74
N ALA A 122 -20.02 -13.42 -6.53
CA ALA A 122 -20.84 -12.94 -7.65
C ALA A 122 -20.51 -13.62 -8.98
N GLY A 123 -19.24 -13.99 -9.19
CA GLY A 123 -18.84 -14.62 -10.45
C GLY A 123 -17.34 -14.54 -10.73
N VAL A 124 -17.00 -14.71 -11.99
CA VAL A 124 -15.61 -14.85 -12.43
C VAL A 124 -15.25 -13.95 -13.60
N PHE A 125 -13.98 -13.64 -13.72
CA PHE A 125 -13.39 -12.98 -14.88
C PHE A 125 -12.23 -13.83 -15.42
N ALA A 126 -12.21 -14.13 -16.71
CA ALA A 126 -11.15 -14.90 -17.33
C ALA A 126 -9.99 -14.00 -17.78
N ASN A 127 -8.82 -14.17 -17.18
CA ASN A 127 -7.61 -13.41 -17.51
C ASN A 127 -6.65 -14.24 -18.36
N ARG A 128 -5.85 -13.57 -19.19
CA ARG A 128 -4.81 -14.16 -20.06
C ARG A 128 -5.37 -15.21 -21.04
N VAL A 129 -6.55 -14.94 -21.55
CA VAL A 129 -7.23 -15.79 -22.55
C VAL A 129 -6.48 -15.77 -23.89
N ALA A 130 -6.31 -16.93 -24.52
CA ALA A 130 -5.53 -17.04 -25.77
C ALA A 130 -6.29 -16.51 -27.01
N SER A 131 -7.63 -16.71 -27.08
CA SER A 131 -8.47 -16.34 -28.22
C SER A 131 -9.95 -16.32 -27.86
N GLN A 132 -10.81 -15.78 -28.74
CA GLN A 132 -12.25 -15.82 -28.59
C GLN A 132 -12.78 -17.26 -28.47
N SER A 133 -12.27 -18.22 -29.28
CA SER A 133 -12.67 -19.62 -29.17
C SER A 133 -12.25 -20.25 -27.85
N HIS A 134 -11.10 -19.85 -27.32
CA HIS A 134 -10.67 -20.27 -25.97
C HIS A 134 -11.64 -19.75 -24.92
N TYR A 135 -12.02 -18.47 -24.97
CA TYR A 135 -13.02 -17.91 -24.07
C TYR A 135 -14.35 -18.64 -24.12
N GLN A 136 -14.84 -19.03 -25.33
CA GLN A 136 -16.09 -19.78 -25.45
C GLN A 136 -16.02 -21.11 -24.67
N MET A 137 -14.93 -21.86 -24.78
CA MET A 137 -14.73 -23.09 -23.97
C MET A 137 -14.72 -22.84 -22.47
N LEU A 138 -14.14 -21.72 -22.03
CA LEU A 138 -14.17 -21.33 -20.61
C LEU A 138 -15.61 -20.97 -20.18
N ALA A 139 -16.29 -20.14 -20.96
CA ALA A 139 -17.63 -19.65 -20.66
C ALA A 139 -18.66 -20.80 -20.57
N GLU A 140 -18.58 -21.79 -21.48
CA GLU A 140 -19.44 -22.98 -21.47
C GLU A 140 -19.25 -23.85 -20.21
N SER A 141 -18.11 -23.72 -19.53
CA SER A 141 -17.81 -24.47 -18.29
C SER A 141 -18.29 -23.77 -17.02
N ILE A 142 -18.63 -22.47 -17.09
CA ILE A 142 -19.05 -21.70 -15.92
C ILE A 142 -20.43 -22.22 -15.46
N PRO A 143 -20.60 -22.54 -14.17
CA PRO A 143 -21.89 -22.91 -13.60
C PRO A 143 -22.96 -21.83 -13.87
N PRO A 144 -24.22 -22.21 -14.19
CA PRO A 144 -25.27 -21.24 -14.55
C PRO A 144 -25.59 -20.19 -13.49
N GLU A 145 -25.32 -20.51 -12.22
CA GLU A 145 -25.50 -19.62 -11.07
C GLU A 145 -24.40 -18.57 -10.92
N LEU A 146 -23.28 -18.72 -11.66
CA LEU A 146 -22.16 -17.79 -11.61
C LEU A 146 -22.13 -16.86 -12.82
N THR A 147 -21.93 -15.58 -12.56
CA THR A 147 -21.82 -14.58 -13.62
C THR A 147 -20.44 -14.60 -14.23
N SER A 148 -20.37 -14.56 -15.59
CA SER A 148 -19.14 -14.19 -16.28
C SER A 148 -19.08 -12.67 -16.44
N PHE A 149 -18.09 -12.03 -15.81
CA PHE A 149 -17.87 -10.58 -15.91
C PHE A 149 -17.00 -10.17 -17.09
N GLY A 150 -16.66 -11.12 -17.96
CA GLY A 150 -15.86 -10.88 -19.13
C GLY A 150 -14.49 -11.54 -19.14
N TRP A 151 -13.63 -11.07 -20.03
CA TRP A 151 -12.30 -11.64 -20.19
C TRP A 151 -11.29 -10.64 -20.75
N LEU A 152 -10.01 -10.93 -20.54
CA LEU A 152 -8.87 -10.19 -21.09
C LEU A 152 -7.93 -11.15 -21.81
N ALA A 153 -7.58 -10.80 -23.04
CA ALA A 153 -6.60 -11.56 -23.82
C ALA A 153 -5.20 -11.46 -23.20
N ARG A 154 -4.39 -12.50 -23.41
CA ARG A 154 -2.96 -12.44 -23.14
C ARG A 154 -2.28 -11.51 -24.14
N ASP A 155 -1.67 -10.44 -23.65
CA ASP A 155 -0.97 -9.45 -24.45
C ASP A 155 0.27 -8.96 -23.71
N ALA A 156 1.42 -8.97 -24.39
CA ALA A 156 2.69 -8.50 -23.81
C ALA A 156 2.72 -6.98 -23.64
N ASP A 157 2.01 -6.25 -24.50
CA ASP A 157 2.00 -4.78 -24.49
C ASP A 157 1.28 -4.18 -23.28
N ILE A 158 0.36 -4.95 -22.66
CA ILE A 158 -0.36 -4.55 -21.44
C ILE A 158 0.26 -5.11 -20.16
N THR A 159 1.30 -5.94 -20.28
CA THR A 159 1.98 -6.52 -19.13
C THR A 159 2.84 -5.45 -18.47
N LEU A 160 2.66 -5.26 -17.16
CA LEU A 160 3.50 -4.35 -16.38
C LEU A 160 4.90 -4.94 -16.20
N PRO A 161 5.96 -4.15 -16.35
CA PRO A 161 7.32 -4.62 -16.11
C PRO A 161 7.55 -4.91 -14.64
N GLU A 162 8.25 -6.00 -14.36
CA GLU A 162 8.66 -6.41 -13.03
C GLU A 162 10.17 -6.22 -12.86
N ARG A 163 10.60 -5.87 -11.64
CA ARG A 163 12.00 -5.91 -11.21
C ARG A 163 12.25 -7.10 -10.31
N HIS A 164 13.51 -7.28 -9.96
CA HIS A 164 13.97 -8.34 -9.05
C HIS A 164 13.29 -8.29 -7.65
N LEU A 165 12.82 -7.11 -7.23
CA LEU A 165 12.14 -6.88 -5.94
C LEU A 165 10.63 -6.55 -6.08
N GLY A 166 10.04 -6.75 -7.25
CA GLY A 166 8.63 -6.48 -7.51
C GLY A 166 8.36 -5.57 -8.71
N LEU A 167 7.17 -4.99 -8.78
CA LEU A 167 6.79 -4.05 -9.83
C LEU A 167 7.64 -2.78 -9.81
N LEU A 168 7.78 -2.13 -10.97
CA LEU A 168 8.32 -0.77 -11.04
C LEU A 168 7.34 0.21 -10.38
N GLN A 169 7.89 1.25 -9.73
CA GLN A 169 7.03 2.35 -9.26
C GLN A 169 6.35 3.03 -10.46
N ALA A 170 5.13 3.51 -10.25
CA ALA A 170 4.36 4.17 -11.32
C ALA A 170 5.11 5.37 -11.93
N ILE A 171 5.90 6.08 -11.13
CA ILE A 171 6.71 7.24 -11.57
C ILE A 171 7.91 6.86 -12.46
N GLU A 172 8.34 5.60 -12.44
CA GLU A 172 9.48 5.12 -13.22
C GLU A 172 9.08 4.54 -14.59
N SER A 173 7.79 4.43 -14.88
CA SER A 173 7.27 3.85 -16.11
C SER A 173 6.72 4.94 -17.04
N ASP A 174 7.51 5.36 -18.02
CA ASP A 174 7.13 6.41 -18.96
C ASP A 174 5.87 6.09 -19.79
N ASN A 175 5.54 4.81 -19.98
CA ASN A 175 4.40 4.36 -20.78
C ASN A 175 3.27 3.71 -19.98
N LEU A 176 3.19 3.98 -18.67
CA LEU A 176 2.21 3.36 -17.79
C LEU A 176 0.77 3.67 -18.21
N ASP A 177 0.46 4.95 -18.52
CA ASP A 177 -0.88 5.35 -18.95
C ASP A 177 -1.29 4.66 -20.25
N GLU A 178 -0.39 4.60 -21.23
CA GLU A 178 -0.64 3.90 -22.49
C GLU A 178 -0.93 2.41 -22.29
N ARG A 179 -0.20 1.73 -21.42
CA ARG A 179 -0.44 0.34 -21.07
C ARG A 179 -1.78 0.13 -20.37
N ILE A 180 -2.14 1.01 -19.45
CA ILE A 180 -3.43 0.96 -18.74
C ILE A 180 -4.58 1.20 -19.74
N GLU A 181 -4.45 2.17 -20.65
CA GLU A 181 -5.44 2.46 -21.70
C GLU A 181 -5.61 1.29 -22.66
N LYS A 182 -4.52 0.71 -23.15
CA LYS A 182 -4.55 -0.50 -23.95
C LYS A 182 -5.24 -1.66 -23.24
N ALA A 183 -4.91 -1.88 -21.96
CA ALA A 183 -5.52 -2.93 -21.15
C ALA A 183 -7.02 -2.68 -20.95
N ALA A 184 -7.45 -1.44 -20.73
CA ALA A 184 -8.86 -1.06 -20.62
C ALA A 184 -9.62 -1.25 -21.92
N ALA A 185 -9.00 -0.89 -23.06
CA ALA A 185 -9.58 -1.09 -24.39
C ALA A 185 -9.67 -2.57 -24.80
N ALA A 186 -8.79 -3.43 -24.29
CA ALA A 186 -8.75 -4.86 -24.56
C ALA A 186 -9.73 -5.69 -23.71
N LEU A 187 -10.43 -5.08 -22.77
CA LEU A 187 -11.46 -5.75 -21.97
C LEU A 187 -12.65 -6.17 -22.85
N ASN A 188 -13.08 -7.41 -22.72
CA ASN A 188 -14.20 -7.97 -23.48
C ASN A 188 -15.33 -8.44 -22.56
N GLY A 189 -16.59 -8.20 -22.94
CA GLY A 189 -17.77 -8.60 -22.16
C GLY A 189 -17.94 -7.82 -20.85
N VAL A 190 -17.23 -6.72 -20.68
CA VAL A 190 -17.29 -5.86 -19.51
C VAL A 190 -18.27 -4.72 -19.74
N GLY A 191 -19.04 -4.36 -18.73
CA GLY A 191 -19.83 -3.12 -18.74
C GLY A 191 -21.34 -3.29 -18.79
N ASP A 192 -21.84 -4.43 -19.27
CA ASP A 192 -23.28 -4.73 -19.29
C ASP A 192 -23.75 -5.41 -17.98
N VAL A 193 -22.80 -5.96 -17.23
CA VAL A 193 -23.08 -6.64 -15.96
C VAL A 193 -22.38 -5.87 -14.84
N MET A 194 -23.15 -5.16 -14.03
CA MET A 194 -22.67 -4.53 -12.80
C MET A 194 -23.03 -5.42 -11.61
N PRO A 195 -22.19 -5.44 -10.55
CA PRO A 195 -22.54 -6.15 -9.33
C PRO A 195 -23.79 -5.54 -8.69
N GLU A 196 -24.43 -6.31 -7.81
CA GLU A 196 -25.53 -5.79 -6.99
C GLU A 196 -25.03 -4.62 -6.11
N THR A 197 -25.93 -3.67 -5.89
CA THR A 197 -25.63 -2.51 -5.06
C THR A 197 -25.47 -2.94 -3.59
N VAL A 198 -24.35 -2.58 -3.00
CA VAL A 198 -24.12 -2.76 -1.56
C VAL A 198 -24.54 -1.49 -0.82
N ASN A 199 -25.42 -1.66 0.16
CA ASN A 199 -25.86 -0.55 0.98
C ASN A 199 -25.05 -0.48 2.28
N PHE A 200 -24.20 0.53 2.42
CA PHE A 200 -23.49 0.83 3.66
C PHE A 200 -24.41 1.65 4.59
N GLU A 201 -25.41 0.99 5.20
CA GLU A 201 -26.41 1.68 6.00
C GLU A 201 -25.83 2.43 7.20
N THR A 202 -26.39 3.61 7.37
CA THR A 202 -26.07 4.68 8.31
C THR A 202 -26.36 4.38 9.79
N ARG A 203 -26.85 3.21 10.17
CA ARG A 203 -27.20 2.93 11.58
C ARG A 203 -26.00 2.98 12.53
N THR A 204 -24.78 2.86 12.00
CA THR A 204 -23.52 2.96 12.78
C THR A 204 -22.70 4.18 12.41
N PHE A 205 -23.00 4.82 11.28
CA PHE A 205 -22.25 5.98 10.74
C PHE A 205 -23.24 7.08 10.34
N SER A 206 -23.77 7.78 11.32
CA SER A 206 -24.43 9.06 11.05
C SER A 206 -23.35 10.10 10.70
N LYS A 207 -23.69 11.20 10.02
CA LYS A 207 -22.79 12.36 9.85
C LYS A 207 -22.16 12.86 11.17
N GLN A 208 -22.74 12.45 12.32
CA GLN A 208 -22.25 12.73 13.66
C GLN A 208 -21.16 11.75 14.14
N SER A 209 -20.88 10.69 13.39
CA SER A 209 -19.87 9.67 13.75
C SER A 209 -18.56 9.84 13.00
N LYS A 210 -18.33 10.95 12.28
CA LYS A 210 -16.96 11.25 11.84
C LYS A 210 -16.11 11.36 13.09
N VAL A 211 -15.17 10.44 13.26
CA VAL A 211 -14.23 10.47 14.37
C VAL A 211 -13.51 11.82 14.28
N SER A 212 -13.78 12.71 15.22
CA SER A 212 -13.08 13.99 15.30
C SER A 212 -11.89 13.80 16.21
N TYR A 213 -10.72 13.91 15.66
CA TYR A 213 -9.49 13.81 16.44
C TYR A 213 -9.17 15.16 17.11
N PRO A 214 -8.63 15.14 18.35
CA PRO A 214 -8.09 16.35 18.96
C PRO A 214 -6.99 16.96 18.08
N LEU A 215 -6.95 18.29 17.97
CA LEU A 215 -5.98 19.00 17.12
C LEU A 215 -4.57 19.04 17.77
N HIS A 216 -4.02 17.89 18.10
CA HIS A 216 -2.71 17.77 18.77
C HIS A 216 -1.56 18.35 17.94
N LEU A 217 -1.70 18.34 16.60
CA LEU A 217 -0.69 18.85 15.66
C LEU A 217 -1.01 20.25 15.13
N LYS A 218 -1.91 20.98 15.78
CA LYS A 218 -2.26 22.34 15.34
C LYS A 218 -1.03 23.25 15.31
N GLY A 219 -0.69 23.74 14.11
CA GLY A 219 0.47 24.60 13.89
C GLY A 219 1.79 23.88 13.72
N VAL A 220 1.78 22.54 13.70
CA VAL A 220 2.97 21.73 13.39
C VAL A 220 3.06 21.54 11.88
N ARG A 221 4.18 21.95 11.27
CA ARG A 221 4.50 21.66 9.88
C ARG A 221 5.36 20.41 9.84
N ILE A 222 4.94 19.41 9.09
CA ILE A 222 5.67 18.14 8.94
C ILE A 222 6.24 18.06 7.54
N GLY A 223 7.57 17.99 7.44
CA GLY A 223 8.29 17.71 6.21
C GLY A 223 8.22 16.23 5.88
N VAL A 224 7.60 15.86 4.77
CA VAL A 224 7.47 14.47 4.35
C VAL A 224 8.34 14.23 3.13
N ALA A 225 9.33 13.33 3.24
CA ALA A 225 10.15 12.95 2.11
C ALA A 225 9.30 12.21 1.06
N ARG A 226 9.36 12.66 -0.19
CA ARG A 226 8.58 12.07 -1.28
C ARG A 226 9.28 12.25 -2.62
N ASP A 227 9.89 11.18 -3.10
CA ASP A 227 10.50 11.06 -4.42
C ASP A 227 10.65 9.58 -4.81
N GLN A 228 11.46 9.28 -5.82
CA GLN A 228 11.69 7.90 -6.26
C GLN A 228 12.38 7.02 -5.21
N ALA A 229 13.16 7.61 -4.29
CA ALA A 229 13.80 6.87 -3.20
C ALA A 229 12.88 6.67 -1.99
N PHE A 230 11.86 7.55 -1.79
CA PHE A 230 10.98 7.60 -0.62
C PHE A 230 9.52 7.73 -1.03
N ALA A 231 8.92 6.63 -1.47
CA ALA A 231 7.58 6.62 -2.05
C ALA A 231 6.57 5.73 -1.30
N PHE A 232 7.00 4.99 -0.26
CA PHE A 232 6.15 4.05 0.44
C PHE A 232 5.40 4.73 1.58
N LEU A 233 4.30 5.39 1.22
CA LEU A 233 3.44 6.18 2.09
C LEU A 233 2.01 5.66 2.05
N TYR A 234 1.44 5.39 3.22
CA TYR A 234 0.00 5.24 3.33
C TYR A 234 -0.68 6.60 3.25
N ARG A 235 -1.64 6.74 2.33
CA ARG A 235 -2.45 7.96 2.23
C ARG A 235 -3.16 8.28 3.54
N SER A 236 -3.72 7.25 4.18
CA SER A 236 -4.39 7.39 5.49
C SER A 236 -3.47 7.99 6.57
N ASN A 237 -2.16 7.74 6.51
CA ASN A 237 -1.22 8.34 7.46
C ASN A 237 -1.16 9.87 7.30
N LEU A 238 -1.09 10.34 6.05
CA LEU A 238 -1.07 11.78 5.79
C LEU A 238 -2.39 12.44 6.18
N ASP A 239 -3.51 11.81 5.83
CA ASP A 239 -4.84 12.35 6.10
C ASP A 239 -5.08 12.47 7.61
N ILE A 240 -4.68 11.48 8.42
CA ILE A 240 -4.81 11.54 9.88
C ILE A 240 -3.99 12.68 10.50
N LEU A 241 -2.75 12.89 10.03
CA LEU A 241 -1.90 13.99 10.49
C LEU A 241 -2.55 15.35 10.18
N VAL A 242 -3.12 15.50 8.97
CA VAL A 242 -3.84 16.71 8.57
C VAL A 242 -5.13 16.90 9.39
N GLU A 243 -5.91 15.84 9.61
CA GLU A 243 -7.11 15.89 10.45
C GLU A 243 -6.80 16.30 11.89
N MET A 244 -5.62 15.96 12.39
CA MET A 244 -5.11 16.38 13.71
C MET A 244 -4.47 17.78 13.70
N GLY A 245 -4.51 18.49 12.58
CA GLY A 245 -4.12 19.89 12.45
C GLY A 245 -2.73 20.16 11.91
N ALA A 246 -1.99 19.12 11.45
CA ALA A 246 -0.69 19.33 10.83
C ALA A 246 -0.80 19.97 9.42
N GLU A 247 0.24 20.71 9.06
CA GLU A 247 0.50 21.13 7.68
C GLU A 247 1.58 20.26 7.07
N ILE A 248 1.27 19.56 5.98
CA ILE A 248 2.23 18.69 5.29
C ILE A 248 3.00 19.48 4.23
N LYS A 249 4.32 19.38 4.26
CA LYS A 249 5.23 19.92 3.24
C LYS A 249 6.08 18.81 2.66
N PHE A 250 5.90 18.51 1.39
CA PHE A 250 6.73 17.52 0.71
C PHE A 250 8.10 18.10 0.36
N PHE A 251 9.12 17.25 0.44
CA PHE A 251 10.47 17.54 -0.04
C PHE A 251 11.11 16.29 -0.64
N SER A 252 12.13 16.47 -1.45
CA SER A 252 12.82 15.40 -2.16
C SER A 252 14.28 15.30 -1.72
N PRO A 253 14.67 14.29 -0.94
CA PRO A 253 16.07 14.05 -0.64
C PRO A 253 16.97 13.86 -1.88
N LEU A 254 16.40 13.45 -3.01
CA LEU A 254 17.13 13.30 -4.27
C LEU A 254 17.36 14.63 -4.99
N ASN A 255 16.42 15.60 -4.92
CA ASN A 255 16.40 16.75 -5.80
C ASN A 255 16.52 18.09 -5.06
N ASP A 256 16.08 18.17 -3.80
CA ASP A 256 16.16 19.38 -3.00
C ASP A 256 17.49 19.41 -2.24
N SER A 257 18.08 20.59 -2.12
CA SER A 257 19.34 20.79 -1.38
C SER A 257 19.14 21.23 0.07
N VAL A 258 17.92 21.63 0.44
CA VAL A 258 17.58 22.11 1.79
C VAL A 258 16.22 21.58 2.23
N LEU A 259 16.04 21.40 3.54
CA LEU A 259 14.74 21.08 4.12
C LEU A 259 13.79 22.29 4.04
N PRO A 260 12.49 22.07 3.85
CA PRO A 260 11.50 23.11 4.08
C PRO A 260 11.51 23.53 5.57
N ASP A 261 11.02 24.74 5.85
CA ASP A 261 10.85 25.20 7.23
C ASP A 261 9.71 24.42 7.91
N VAL A 262 10.09 23.47 8.78
CA VAL A 262 9.20 22.50 9.44
C VAL A 262 9.61 22.19 10.88
N GLU A 263 8.65 21.73 11.67
CA GLU A 263 8.84 21.35 13.08
C GLU A 263 9.19 19.86 13.22
N ALA A 264 8.79 19.03 12.28
CA ALA A 264 9.05 17.59 12.31
C ALA A 264 9.33 17.02 10.92
N LEU A 265 9.97 15.87 10.83
CA LEU A 265 10.21 15.14 9.59
C LEU A 265 9.55 13.76 9.63
N TYR A 266 9.02 13.34 8.49
CA TYR A 266 8.61 11.98 8.19
C TYR A 266 9.40 11.47 6.99
N LEU A 267 10.26 10.49 7.21
CA LEU A 267 11.06 9.80 6.21
C LEU A 267 10.46 8.40 6.00
N PRO A 268 9.59 8.22 5.00
CA PRO A 268 8.92 6.95 4.77
C PRO A 268 9.86 5.93 4.11
N GLY A 269 9.36 4.72 3.90
CA GLY A 269 10.07 3.72 3.15
C GLY A 269 10.19 4.01 1.66
N GLY A 270 10.90 3.13 0.98
CA GLY A 270 11.17 3.22 -0.45
C GLY A 270 12.40 2.40 -0.84
N TYR A 271 13.06 2.82 -1.93
CA TYR A 271 14.22 2.16 -2.49
C TYR A 271 15.47 3.06 -2.52
N PRO A 272 16.00 3.52 -1.36
CA PRO A 272 17.19 4.37 -1.32
C PRO A 272 18.43 3.69 -1.94
N GLU A 273 18.51 2.36 -1.90
CA GLU A 273 19.60 1.57 -2.49
C GLU A 273 19.70 1.71 -4.01
N LEU A 274 18.63 2.10 -4.69
CA LEU A 274 18.64 2.36 -6.13
C LEU A 274 19.20 3.75 -6.48
N HIS A 275 19.39 4.59 -5.48
CA HIS A 275 19.77 6.01 -5.63
C HIS A 275 20.99 6.39 -4.80
N LEU A 276 21.88 5.42 -4.48
CA LEU A 276 23.03 5.62 -3.57
C LEU A 276 23.88 6.84 -3.93
N ASP A 277 24.26 6.95 -5.20
CA ASP A 277 25.15 8.04 -5.64
C ASP A 277 24.52 9.41 -5.43
N SER A 278 23.25 9.56 -5.77
CA SER A 278 22.53 10.84 -5.63
C SER A 278 22.32 11.21 -4.16
N LEU A 279 21.91 10.25 -3.33
CA LEU A 279 21.73 10.46 -1.89
C LEU A 279 23.06 10.75 -1.18
N ALA A 280 24.13 10.02 -1.56
CA ALA A 280 25.46 10.24 -1.00
C ALA A 280 26.02 11.62 -1.37
N ALA A 281 25.79 12.07 -2.59
CA ALA A 281 26.27 13.38 -3.08
C ALA A 281 25.52 14.58 -2.50
N ASN A 282 24.29 14.40 -1.99
CA ASN A 282 23.49 15.50 -1.45
C ASN A 282 23.88 15.86 0.00
N GLU A 283 25.10 16.36 0.15
CA GLU A 283 25.68 16.71 1.47
C GLU A 283 24.88 17.81 2.20
N LEU A 284 24.28 18.75 1.46
CA LEU A 284 23.51 19.83 2.06
C LEU A 284 22.23 19.30 2.72
N MET A 285 21.48 18.43 2.05
CA MET A 285 20.28 17.80 2.60
C MET A 285 20.63 16.96 3.83
N LYS A 286 21.72 16.17 3.78
CA LYS A 286 22.17 15.37 4.93
C LYS A 286 22.53 16.27 6.13
N ALA A 287 23.24 17.37 5.89
CA ALA A 287 23.59 18.34 6.93
C ALA A 287 22.37 19.02 7.53
N ASP A 288 21.35 19.36 6.72
CA ASP A 288 20.11 19.96 7.20
C ASP A 288 19.29 18.97 8.07
N ILE A 289 19.24 17.69 7.69
CA ILE A 289 18.59 16.64 8.50
C ILE A 289 19.32 16.49 9.86
N CYS A 290 20.66 16.49 9.85
CA CYS A 290 21.45 16.48 11.07
C CYS A 290 21.19 17.71 11.95
N ALA A 291 21.12 18.89 11.35
CA ALA A 291 20.82 20.14 12.06
C ALA A 291 19.40 20.14 12.65
N HIS A 292 18.41 19.62 11.91
CA HIS A 292 17.03 19.43 12.37
C HIS A 292 16.98 18.55 13.65
N HIS A 293 17.67 17.41 13.61
CA HIS A 293 17.78 16.52 14.78
C HIS A 293 18.51 17.19 15.96
N ALA A 294 19.63 17.85 15.69
CA ALA A 294 20.42 18.57 16.72
C ALA A 294 19.63 19.71 17.37
N ALA A 295 18.68 20.31 16.66
CA ALA A 295 17.72 21.28 17.20
C ALA A 295 16.62 20.66 18.08
N GLY A 296 16.65 19.34 18.32
CA GLY A 296 15.66 18.62 19.13
C GLY A 296 14.29 18.48 18.48
N LYS A 297 14.22 18.62 17.16
CA LYS A 297 12.99 18.46 16.38
C LYS A 297 12.72 16.97 16.08
N ALA A 298 11.45 16.60 15.93
CA ALA A 298 11.04 15.21 15.76
C ALA A 298 11.37 14.67 14.36
N ILE A 299 11.79 13.40 14.31
CA ILE A 299 11.99 12.64 13.06
C ILE A 299 11.35 11.26 13.23
N VAL A 300 10.46 10.89 12.33
CA VAL A 300 9.94 9.54 12.19
C VAL A 300 10.50 8.95 10.90
N ALA A 301 11.19 7.81 10.98
CA ALA A 301 11.85 7.17 9.84
C ALA A 301 11.49 5.69 9.75
N GLU A 302 10.96 5.28 8.61
CA GLU A 302 10.48 3.92 8.35
C GLU A 302 11.30 3.27 7.24
N CYS A 303 11.70 1.99 7.43
CA CYS A 303 12.33 1.13 6.42
C CYS A 303 13.42 1.89 5.62
N GLY A 304 13.18 2.20 4.34
CA GLY A 304 14.13 2.96 3.50
C GLY A 304 14.53 4.32 4.10
N GLY A 305 13.58 5.03 4.74
CA GLY A 305 13.87 6.29 5.45
C GLY A 305 14.80 6.08 6.65
N MET A 306 14.67 4.98 7.39
CA MET A 306 15.61 4.60 8.44
C MET A 306 16.98 4.24 7.86
N LEU A 307 17.02 3.48 6.75
CA LEU A 307 18.28 3.13 6.09
C LEU A 307 19.05 4.38 5.63
N TYR A 308 18.35 5.42 5.20
CA TYR A 308 18.96 6.71 4.83
C TYR A 308 19.58 7.45 6.02
N LEU A 309 19.12 7.18 7.25
CA LEU A 309 19.69 7.79 8.46
C LEU A 309 20.95 7.08 9.00
N LEU A 310 21.32 5.90 8.48
CA LEU A 310 22.54 5.18 8.85
C LEU A 310 23.82 5.90 8.37
N ASP A 311 24.99 5.40 8.75
CA ASP A 311 26.26 5.86 8.22
C ASP A 311 26.45 5.47 6.76
N SER A 312 25.99 4.26 6.36
CA SER A 312 26.11 3.77 5.00
C SER A 312 25.08 2.70 4.62
N LEU A 313 24.80 2.62 3.33
CA LEU A 313 23.96 1.61 2.71
C LEU A 313 24.69 0.96 1.54
N THR A 314 24.69 -0.37 1.48
CA THR A 314 25.29 -1.16 0.40
C THR A 314 24.19 -1.88 -0.39
N ASP A 315 24.21 -1.76 -1.72
CA ASP A 315 23.26 -2.45 -2.59
C ASP A 315 23.63 -3.93 -2.85
N THR A 316 22.82 -4.61 -3.66
CA THR A 316 23.05 -6.03 -4.01
C THR A 316 24.25 -6.27 -4.92
N GLU A 317 24.81 -5.23 -5.54
CA GLU A 317 26.02 -5.29 -6.37
C GLU A 317 27.29 -4.97 -5.57
N GLY A 318 27.15 -4.64 -4.27
CA GLY A 318 28.26 -4.28 -3.39
C GLY A 318 28.68 -2.82 -3.49
N ARG A 319 27.93 -1.94 -4.19
CA ARG A 319 28.16 -0.50 -4.19
C ARG A 319 27.72 0.09 -2.86
N ASN A 320 28.55 0.92 -2.27
CA ASN A 320 28.30 1.52 -0.96
C ASN A 320 28.12 3.04 -1.11
N GLY A 321 27.07 3.58 -0.49
CA GLY A 321 26.83 5.02 -0.41
C GLY A 321 26.84 5.51 1.04
N SER A 322 27.49 6.66 1.29
CA SER A 322 27.40 7.34 2.59
C SER A 322 26.01 7.96 2.74
N MET A 323 25.39 7.72 3.89
CA MET A 323 24.05 8.22 4.21
C MET A 323 24.15 9.40 5.20
N VAL A 324 23.08 9.71 5.94
CA VAL A 324 22.99 10.88 6.83
C VAL A 324 23.89 10.75 8.06
N GLY A 325 24.07 9.53 8.61
CA GLY A 325 24.93 9.28 9.77
C GLY A 325 24.33 9.71 11.11
N LEU A 326 22.99 9.77 11.25
CA LEU A 326 22.32 10.01 12.54
C LEU A 326 22.22 8.75 13.38
N LEU A 327 22.02 7.60 12.73
CA LEU A 327 22.01 6.29 13.37
C LEU A 327 23.37 5.62 13.09
N PRO A 328 24.24 5.46 14.09
CA PRO A 328 25.52 4.82 13.88
C PRO A 328 25.33 3.36 13.49
N GLY A 329 25.70 3.03 12.27
CA GLY A 329 25.50 1.70 11.73
C GLY A 329 25.48 1.64 10.22
N LYS A 330 25.28 0.44 9.70
CA LYS A 330 25.27 0.17 8.26
C LYS A 330 24.20 -0.84 7.89
N ALA A 331 23.77 -0.79 6.65
CA ALA A 331 22.88 -1.81 6.09
C ALA A 331 23.40 -2.35 4.74
N GLU A 332 23.05 -3.60 4.46
CA GLU A 332 23.40 -4.29 3.23
C GLU A 332 22.15 -4.95 2.64
N MET A 333 21.88 -4.67 1.36
CA MET A 333 20.78 -5.29 0.63
C MET A 333 21.05 -6.76 0.37
N GLN A 334 20.03 -7.59 0.51
CA GLN A 334 20.08 -9.03 0.33
C GLN A 334 19.31 -9.45 -0.92
N ALA A 335 19.79 -10.47 -1.64
CA ALA A 335 19.08 -11.05 -2.79
C ALA A 335 17.75 -11.74 -2.40
N ARG A 336 17.59 -12.10 -1.13
CA ARG A 336 16.38 -12.75 -0.60
C ARG A 336 15.66 -11.82 0.37
N LEU A 337 14.35 -11.98 0.39
CA LEU A 337 13.49 -11.32 1.39
C LEU A 337 13.99 -11.67 2.80
N THR A 338 14.18 -10.65 3.62
CA THR A 338 14.68 -10.78 5.00
C THR A 338 13.54 -10.91 5.99
N ASN A 339 12.53 -10.03 5.88
CA ASN A 339 11.34 -10.11 6.72
C ASN A 339 10.10 -9.61 5.97
N LEU A 340 8.94 -10.20 6.32
CA LEU A 340 7.62 -9.85 5.80
C LEU A 340 6.56 -10.22 6.83
N GLY A 341 5.70 -9.29 7.17
CA GLY A 341 4.53 -9.59 7.99
C GLY A 341 3.87 -8.36 8.61
N LEU A 342 2.72 -8.61 9.20
CA LEU A 342 2.01 -7.65 10.03
C LEU A 342 2.61 -7.68 11.44
N HIS A 343 2.84 -6.50 12.01
CA HIS A 343 3.48 -6.33 13.31
C HIS A 343 2.80 -5.27 14.15
N SER A 344 2.74 -5.51 15.46
CA SER A 344 2.41 -4.48 16.45
C SER A 344 3.61 -4.16 17.33
N VAL A 345 3.61 -2.96 17.91
CA VAL A 345 4.60 -2.56 18.91
C VAL A 345 3.97 -1.65 19.93
N ALA A 346 4.26 -1.92 21.22
CA ALA A 346 3.89 -1.05 22.31
C ALA A 346 5.04 -0.05 22.58
N LEU A 347 4.75 1.23 22.42
CA LEU A 347 5.65 2.34 22.77
C LEU A 347 5.01 3.15 23.91
N PRO A 348 5.76 4.06 24.57
CA PRO A 348 5.19 4.89 25.63
C PRO A 348 3.96 5.71 25.19
N GLU A 349 3.88 6.08 23.93
CA GLU A 349 2.78 6.83 23.33
C GLU A 349 1.51 5.99 23.11
N GLY A 350 1.65 4.67 22.90
CA GLY A 350 0.57 3.74 22.65
C GLY A 350 0.99 2.52 21.85
N GLU A 351 0.00 1.69 21.49
CA GLU A 351 0.20 0.53 20.62
C GLU A 351 0.06 0.94 19.16
N PHE A 352 1.07 0.63 18.36
CA PHE A 352 1.07 0.84 16.91
C PHE A 352 0.95 -0.49 16.17
N ARG A 353 0.26 -0.46 15.05
CA ARG A 353 0.22 -1.56 14.08
C ARG A 353 0.80 -1.10 12.75
N GLY A 354 1.35 -2.04 12.03
CA GLY A 354 1.93 -1.78 10.72
C GLY A 354 2.41 -3.08 10.09
N HIS A 355 3.25 -2.95 9.10
CA HIS A 355 3.85 -4.12 8.48
C HIS A 355 5.34 -3.90 8.24
N THR A 356 6.06 -4.99 8.03
CA THR A 356 7.43 -4.99 7.56
C THR A 356 7.55 -5.73 6.24
N PHE A 357 8.36 -5.20 5.34
CA PHE A 357 8.74 -5.83 4.08
C PHE A 357 10.10 -5.27 3.66
N HIS A 358 11.17 -6.04 3.84
CA HIS A 358 12.49 -5.56 3.44
C HIS A 358 13.46 -6.68 3.04
N HIS A 359 14.41 -6.33 2.19
CA HIS A 359 15.48 -7.18 1.69
C HIS A 359 16.84 -6.79 2.27
N SER A 360 16.92 -5.99 3.33
CA SER A 360 18.17 -5.55 3.92
C SER A 360 18.46 -6.21 5.26
N ARG A 361 19.75 -6.25 5.62
CA ARG A 361 20.22 -6.53 6.97
C ARG A 361 20.96 -5.32 7.49
N MET A 362 20.66 -4.95 8.70
CA MET A 362 21.22 -3.78 9.36
C MET A 362 22.02 -4.20 10.59
N GLN A 363 23.09 -3.47 10.84
CA GLN A 363 23.79 -3.42 12.11
C GLN A 363 23.75 -1.99 12.61
N CYS A 364 23.28 -1.78 13.81
CA CYS A 364 23.19 -0.46 14.45
C CYS A 364 23.80 -0.57 15.86
N ASP A 365 24.61 0.42 16.25
CA ASP A 365 25.31 0.42 17.53
C ASP A 365 24.44 0.96 18.68
N ILE A 366 23.21 1.41 18.37
CA ILE A 366 22.23 1.85 19.37
C ILE A 366 21.37 0.66 19.78
N GLU A 367 21.19 0.47 21.07
CA GLU A 367 20.26 -0.53 21.61
C GLU A 367 18.81 -0.13 21.27
N PRO A 368 18.00 -1.05 20.71
CA PRO A 368 16.60 -0.78 20.47
C PRO A 368 15.83 -0.51 21.77
N VAL A 369 14.93 0.45 21.75
CA VAL A 369 14.05 0.76 22.90
C VAL A 369 12.89 -0.23 23.03
N ALA A 370 12.53 -0.90 21.93
CA ALA A 370 11.48 -1.91 21.87
C ALA A 370 11.70 -2.84 20.67
N TYR A 371 11.00 -3.95 20.66
CA TYR A 371 10.87 -4.85 19.51
C TYR A 371 9.41 -5.03 19.18
N SER A 372 9.09 -5.10 17.89
CA SER A 372 7.74 -5.40 17.44
C SER A 372 7.39 -6.87 17.67
N GLU A 373 6.10 -7.16 17.76
CA GLU A 373 5.55 -8.50 17.81
C GLU A 373 4.88 -8.82 16.47
N SER A 374 5.26 -9.95 15.85
CA SER A 374 4.62 -10.39 14.63
C SER A 374 3.20 -10.91 14.90
N ALA A 375 2.24 -10.55 14.06
CA ALA A 375 0.90 -11.13 14.08
C ALA A 375 0.89 -12.64 13.82
N ARG A 376 1.98 -13.19 13.28
CA ARG A 376 2.19 -14.64 13.10
C ARG A 376 3.17 -15.13 14.16
N HIS A 377 2.89 -16.28 14.78
CA HIS A 377 3.66 -16.87 15.88
C HIS A 377 5.16 -17.11 15.63
N HIS A 378 5.66 -16.95 14.40
CA HIS A 378 7.04 -17.23 14.01
C HIS A 378 7.70 -16.10 13.18
N GLY A 379 7.17 -14.88 13.21
CA GLY A 379 7.79 -13.73 12.54
C GLY A 379 9.02 -13.24 13.30
N THR A 380 9.98 -12.69 12.59
CA THR A 380 11.15 -12.03 13.19
C THR A 380 10.75 -10.66 13.74
N PRO A 381 10.97 -10.36 15.03
CA PRO A 381 10.71 -9.04 15.58
C PRO A 381 11.54 -7.95 14.89
N GLU A 382 10.97 -6.77 14.71
CA GLU A 382 11.69 -5.59 14.21
C GLU A 382 12.11 -4.69 15.35
N PRO A 383 13.35 -4.19 15.34
CA PRO A 383 13.82 -3.26 16.35
C PRO A 383 13.24 -1.86 16.13
N ILE A 384 12.95 -1.16 17.23
CA ILE A 384 12.60 0.25 17.24
C ILE A 384 13.75 1.01 17.89
N PHE A 385 14.35 1.93 17.16
CA PHE A 385 15.44 2.76 17.64
C PHE A 385 14.93 4.14 18.03
N ARG A 386 15.48 4.72 19.09
CA ARG A 386 15.22 6.09 19.50
C ARG A 386 16.51 6.81 19.89
N GLN A 387 16.62 8.04 19.41
CA GLN A 387 17.70 8.97 19.77
C GLN A 387 17.11 10.38 19.89
N GLY A 388 16.91 10.85 21.11
CA GLY A 388 16.17 12.09 21.34
C GLY A 388 14.72 11.95 20.83
N LYS A 389 14.34 12.83 19.90
CA LYS A 389 13.02 12.77 19.22
C LYS A 389 13.04 12.03 17.87
N LEU A 390 14.11 11.35 17.56
CA LEU A 390 14.15 10.44 16.41
C LEU A 390 13.55 9.09 16.80
N THR A 391 12.58 8.61 16.05
CA THR A 391 12.06 7.23 16.09
C THR A 391 12.28 6.58 14.73
N ALA A 392 12.93 5.42 14.70
CA ALA A 392 13.26 4.72 13.46
C ALA A 392 13.04 3.21 13.58
N SER A 393 12.53 2.56 12.53
CA SER A 393 12.30 1.12 12.44
C SER A 393 12.18 0.67 11.00
N TYR A 394 12.29 -0.66 10.77
CA TYR A 394 11.81 -1.28 9.54
C TYR A 394 10.28 -1.27 9.41
N LEU A 395 9.57 -1.14 10.53
CA LEU A 395 8.12 -1.17 10.57
C LEU A 395 7.53 0.07 9.89
N HIS A 396 6.67 -0.17 8.90
CA HIS A 396 5.83 0.85 8.32
C HIS A 396 4.58 1.00 9.18
N PHE A 397 4.50 2.04 9.96
CA PHE A 397 3.38 2.30 10.86
C PHE A 397 2.12 2.67 10.07
N TYR A 398 0.99 2.11 10.49
CA TYR A 398 -0.32 2.54 10.02
C TYR A 398 -0.93 3.47 11.07
N PHE A 399 -0.79 4.78 10.89
CA PHE A 399 -1.16 5.78 11.89
C PHE A 399 -2.64 5.71 12.31
N PRO A 400 -3.60 5.36 11.43
CA PRO A 400 -4.99 5.14 11.86
C PRO A 400 -5.17 4.02 12.90
N SER A 401 -4.19 3.14 13.11
CA SER A 401 -4.24 2.14 14.19
C SER A 401 -4.19 2.77 15.59
N SER A 402 -3.52 3.92 15.71
CA SER A 402 -3.37 4.66 16.97
C SER A 402 -3.13 6.15 16.68
N PRO A 403 -4.17 6.91 16.32
CA PRO A 403 -4.02 8.29 15.84
C PRO A 403 -3.35 9.23 16.83
N GLU A 404 -3.79 9.23 18.10
CA GLU A 404 -3.23 10.10 19.13
C GLU A 404 -1.75 9.76 19.43
N ALA A 405 -1.43 8.47 19.52
CA ALA A 405 -0.05 8.03 19.69
C ALA A 405 0.83 8.42 18.50
N SER A 406 0.28 8.33 17.28
CA SER A 406 0.98 8.75 16.05
C SER A 406 1.30 10.25 16.05
N ALA A 407 0.37 11.09 16.52
CA ALA A 407 0.64 12.52 16.64
C ALA A 407 1.80 12.81 17.61
N CYS A 408 1.91 12.06 18.71
CA CYS A 408 2.98 12.23 19.69
C CYS A 408 4.39 11.96 19.11
N LEU A 409 4.50 11.17 18.04
CA LEU A 409 5.79 10.94 17.39
C LEU A 409 6.35 12.20 16.68
N PHE A 410 5.52 13.20 16.42
CA PHE A 410 5.86 14.45 15.72
C PHE A 410 5.92 15.69 16.63
N LEU A 411 5.82 15.50 17.97
CA LEU A 411 5.82 16.58 18.97
C LEU A 411 7.14 16.70 19.79
#